data_deb27fa7c7851293334d0bec776cda65
#
_entry.id   deb27fa7c7851293334d0bec776cda65
#
_cell.length_a   1.000
_cell.length_b   1.000
_cell.length_c   1.000
_cell.angle_alpha   90.00
_cell.angle_beta   90.00
_cell.angle_gamma   90.00
#
_symmetry.space_group_name_H-M   'P 1'
#
loop_
_entity.id
_entity.type
_entity.pdbx_description
1 polymer ?
#
loop_
_entity_poly.entity_id
_entity_poly.type
_entity_poly.pdbx_seq_one_letter_code
_entity_poly.pdbx_strand_id
1 'polypeptide(L)'
;GGTIASQEGEDGLEPKTTGQQMLDLIPELQGLCEIDCVDLLNLDSTNMQPEEWAVMAKAAFEGMKNHDGIVITHGTDTCAYSAAALDTMLTNPKVPVVLTGSQLPAGEADSDAAHNIHDAFLAACGAPEGVYLAFDGRVIHGLWATKIRTMGFDAFVSVNCPYAGKIADGKLMMQETAKEKTVAAATVESAVDVRLDSKVAVFKLIPGFDPVLLETVVDLGYHGVVLEAYGCGGITNYRRNLLPAIEKMIHKGMVVAATTQSTFDGCDLSQYEVGVRALKLGVIPAGDLTTEALVVRTMIALGRWTDKKDIEAFLRGDMSPVDRSVPLTAFIE
;
A
#
# COMPACT_ATOMS: atom_id res chain seq x y z
N GLY A 1 6.16 -7.25 -14.72
CA GLY A 1 4.82 -7.25 -15.31
C GLY A 1 4.20 -5.85 -15.31
N GLY A 2 2.90 -5.73 -15.63
CA GLY A 2 2.17 -4.46 -15.75
C GLY A 2 2.55 -3.64 -16.98
N THR A 3 2.05 -2.39 -17.05
CA THR A 3 2.27 -1.47 -18.19
C THR A 3 3.74 -1.31 -18.53
N ILE A 4 4.61 -1.19 -17.54
CA ILE A 4 6.06 -1.03 -17.71
C ILE A 4 6.69 -2.15 -18.57
N ALA A 5 6.16 -3.38 -18.48
CA ALA A 5 6.63 -4.54 -19.22
C ALA A 5 5.75 -4.87 -20.44
N SER A 6 4.76 -4.03 -20.76
CA SER A 6 3.77 -4.31 -21.79
C SER A 6 4.26 -3.96 -23.19
N GLN A 7 3.79 -4.73 -24.17
CA GLN A 7 3.91 -4.54 -25.60
C GLN A 7 2.56 -4.74 -26.25
N GLU A 8 2.35 -4.23 -27.47
CA GLU A 8 1.13 -4.48 -28.23
C GLU A 8 0.92 -5.98 -28.46
N GLY A 9 -0.26 -6.46 -28.11
CA GLY A 9 -0.77 -7.82 -28.32
C GLY A 9 -2.05 -7.83 -29.14
N GLU A 10 -2.64 -9.01 -29.36
CA GLU A 10 -3.87 -9.16 -30.15
C GLU A 10 -5.08 -8.48 -29.49
N ASP A 11 -5.16 -8.50 -28.15
CA ASP A 11 -6.28 -7.96 -27.36
C ASP A 11 -5.92 -6.68 -26.58
N GLY A 12 -4.79 -6.02 -26.92
CA GLY A 12 -4.31 -4.81 -26.26
C GLY A 12 -2.88 -4.97 -25.69
N LEU A 13 -2.52 -4.14 -24.71
CA LEU A 13 -1.21 -4.19 -24.08
C LEU A 13 -1.07 -5.42 -23.17
N GLU A 14 -0.06 -6.25 -23.41
CA GLU A 14 0.24 -7.45 -22.63
C GLU A 14 1.67 -7.39 -22.08
N PRO A 15 1.93 -7.78 -20.81
CA PRO A 15 3.28 -7.79 -20.26
C PRO A 15 4.11 -8.90 -20.95
N LYS A 16 5.09 -8.49 -21.76
CA LYS A 16 5.97 -9.39 -22.55
C LYS A 16 7.46 -9.07 -22.42
N THR A 17 7.79 -7.87 -21.91
CA THR A 17 9.17 -7.43 -21.75
C THR A 17 9.76 -8.06 -20.48
N THR A 18 10.94 -8.69 -20.61
CA THR A 18 11.69 -9.23 -19.47
C THR A 18 12.37 -8.13 -18.66
N GLY A 19 12.75 -8.44 -17.42
CA GLY A 19 13.52 -7.53 -16.58
C GLY A 19 14.83 -7.11 -17.24
N GLN A 20 15.58 -8.05 -17.86
CA GLN A 20 16.82 -7.73 -18.55
C GLN A 20 16.59 -6.78 -19.74
N GLN A 21 15.57 -7.01 -20.54
CA GLN A 21 15.23 -6.11 -21.65
C GLN A 21 14.87 -4.68 -21.17
N MET A 22 14.23 -4.54 -20.00
CA MET A 22 13.98 -3.22 -19.41
C MET A 22 15.28 -2.54 -18.96
N LEU A 23 16.20 -3.28 -18.34
CA LEU A 23 17.50 -2.75 -17.92
C LEU A 23 18.35 -2.30 -19.12
N ASP A 24 18.29 -3.03 -20.23
CA ASP A 24 19.03 -2.69 -21.46
C ASP A 24 18.57 -1.34 -22.07
N LEU A 25 17.36 -0.86 -21.72
CA LEU A 25 16.86 0.46 -22.14
C LEU A 25 17.41 1.62 -21.29
N ILE A 26 18.14 1.33 -20.20
CA ILE A 26 18.57 2.33 -19.22
C ILE A 26 20.09 2.18 -18.99
N PRO A 27 20.94 2.63 -19.95
CA PRO A 27 22.39 2.49 -19.86
C PRO A 27 23.00 3.18 -18.62
N GLU A 28 22.33 4.19 -18.07
CA GLU A 28 22.77 4.96 -16.92
C GLU A 28 22.89 4.10 -15.66
N LEU A 29 22.17 2.98 -15.57
CA LEU A 29 22.26 2.05 -14.46
C LEU A 29 23.60 1.32 -14.37
N GLN A 30 24.33 1.15 -15.50
CA GLN A 30 25.60 0.42 -15.54
C GLN A 30 26.70 1.04 -14.67
N GLY A 31 26.59 2.35 -14.37
CA GLY A 31 27.53 3.05 -13.51
C GLY A 31 27.05 3.25 -12.07
N LEU A 32 25.82 2.84 -11.75
CA LEU A 32 25.20 3.09 -10.46
C LEU A 32 25.43 1.93 -9.49
N CYS A 33 25.20 0.69 -9.91
CA CYS A 33 25.35 -0.51 -9.08
C CYS A 33 25.46 -1.77 -9.94
N GLU A 34 25.86 -2.89 -9.31
CA GLU A 34 25.74 -4.22 -9.91
C GLU A 34 24.30 -4.73 -9.76
N ILE A 35 23.74 -5.32 -10.81
CA ILE A 35 22.32 -5.70 -10.85
C ILE A 35 22.19 -7.17 -11.17
N ASP A 36 21.55 -7.91 -10.25
CA ASP A 36 21.03 -9.25 -10.50
C ASP A 36 19.53 -9.16 -10.84
N CYS A 37 19.13 -9.68 -12.00
CA CYS A 37 17.77 -9.57 -12.49
C CYS A 37 17.03 -10.91 -12.37
N VAL A 38 15.81 -10.89 -11.84
CA VAL A 38 14.92 -12.06 -11.70
C VAL A 38 13.54 -11.74 -12.26
N ASP A 39 13.09 -12.50 -13.24
CA ASP A 39 11.70 -12.48 -13.71
C ASP A 39 10.81 -13.33 -12.79
N LEU A 40 10.29 -12.71 -11.72
CA LEU A 40 9.56 -13.40 -10.67
C LEU A 40 8.11 -13.72 -11.07
N LEU A 41 7.42 -12.73 -11.64
CA LEU A 41 6.01 -12.79 -12.05
C LEU A 41 5.83 -12.04 -13.36
N ASN A 42 4.92 -12.54 -14.21
CA ASN A 42 4.54 -11.84 -15.44
C ASN A 42 3.03 -11.65 -15.48
N LEU A 43 2.55 -10.59 -14.81
CA LEU A 43 1.14 -10.30 -14.61
C LEU A 43 0.82 -8.83 -14.94
N ASP A 44 -0.37 -8.59 -15.47
CA ASP A 44 -0.97 -7.27 -15.32
C ASP A 44 -1.36 -7.05 -13.86
N SER A 45 -1.16 -5.85 -13.33
CA SER A 45 -1.41 -5.57 -11.92
C SER A 45 -2.88 -5.69 -11.51
N THR A 46 -3.81 -5.60 -12.45
CA THR A 46 -5.24 -5.86 -12.18
C THR A 46 -5.52 -7.33 -11.85
N ASN A 47 -4.63 -8.23 -12.22
CA ASN A 47 -4.68 -9.66 -11.90
C ASN A 47 -3.90 -10.03 -10.64
N MET A 48 -3.29 -9.06 -9.95
CA MET A 48 -2.59 -9.29 -8.70
C MET A 48 -3.55 -9.78 -7.61
N GLN A 49 -3.20 -10.86 -6.95
CA GLN A 49 -3.94 -11.42 -5.83
C GLN A 49 -3.06 -11.46 -4.57
N PRO A 50 -3.61 -11.70 -3.38
CA PRO A 50 -2.82 -11.75 -2.14
C PRO A 50 -1.73 -12.81 -2.13
N GLU A 51 -1.88 -13.89 -2.90
CA GLU A 51 -0.90 -14.97 -3.04
C GLU A 51 0.40 -14.47 -3.68
N GLU A 52 0.31 -13.57 -4.66
CA GLU A 52 1.47 -12.97 -5.32
C GLU A 52 2.26 -12.06 -4.38
N TRP A 53 1.59 -11.39 -3.43
CA TRP A 53 2.30 -10.63 -2.39
C TRP A 53 3.22 -11.54 -1.56
N ALA A 54 2.75 -12.75 -1.22
CA ALA A 54 3.55 -13.71 -0.49
C ALA A 54 4.76 -14.18 -1.29
N VAL A 55 4.62 -14.34 -2.61
CA VAL A 55 5.73 -14.68 -3.51
C VAL A 55 6.76 -13.54 -3.55
N MET A 56 6.31 -12.30 -3.73
CA MET A 56 7.19 -11.13 -3.76
C MET A 56 7.90 -10.91 -2.42
N ALA A 57 7.19 -11.01 -1.29
CA ALA A 57 7.78 -10.84 0.04
C ALA A 57 8.87 -11.87 0.33
N LYS A 58 8.65 -13.15 -0.01
CA LYS A 58 9.65 -14.20 0.15
C LYS A 58 10.87 -13.96 -0.76
N ALA A 59 10.65 -13.60 -2.01
CA ALA A 59 11.75 -13.31 -2.96
C ALA A 59 12.57 -12.10 -2.49
N ALA A 60 11.93 -11.02 -2.05
CA ALA A 60 12.61 -9.86 -1.49
C ALA A 60 13.41 -10.23 -0.24
N PHE A 61 12.83 -11.01 0.69
CA PHE A 61 13.51 -11.46 1.90
C PHE A 61 14.75 -12.32 1.61
N GLU A 62 14.66 -13.22 0.63
CA GLU A 62 15.84 -14.00 0.20
C GLU A 62 16.89 -13.11 -0.49
N GLY A 63 16.46 -12.17 -1.33
CA GLY A 63 17.35 -11.21 -1.98
C GLY A 63 18.15 -10.35 -1.00
N MET A 64 17.53 -9.90 0.11
CA MET A 64 18.18 -9.09 1.15
C MET A 64 19.41 -9.77 1.79
N LYS A 65 19.58 -11.08 1.66
CA LYS A 65 20.73 -11.80 2.24
C LYS A 65 22.04 -11.53 1.51
N ASN A 66 21.95 -11.14 0.24
CA ASN A 66 23.10 -11.02 -0.64
C ASN A 66 23.18 -9.72 -1.41
N HIS A 67 22.20 -8.81 -1.24
CA HIS A 67 22.10 -7.53 -1.96
C HIS A 67 21.88 -6.38 -0.99
N ASP A 68 22.35 -5.20 -1.35
CA ASP A 68 22.26 -3.97 -0.57
C ASP A 68 20.93 -3.21 -0.79
N GLY A 69 20.12 -3.63 -1.77
CA GLY A 69 18.81 -3.07 -2.08
C GLY A 69 18.02 -3.97 -3.01
N ILE A 70 16.71 -3.85 -3.00
CA ILE A 70 15.79 -4.59 -3.86
C ILE A 70 14.92 -3.61 -4.64
N VAL A 71 14.83 -3.79 -5.95
CA VAL A 71 13.90 -3.04 -6.82
C VAL A 71 12.88 -4.01 -7.40
N ILE A 72 11.60 -3.64 -7.35
CA ILE A 72 10.49 -4.43 -7.88
C ILE A 72 9.73 -3.59 -8.91
N THR A 73 9.81 -3.97 -10.19
CA THR A 73 8.97 -3.38 -11.23
C THR A 73 7.57 -3.98 -11.19
N HIS A 74 6.55 -3.13 -11.13
CA HIS A 74 5.16 -3.51 -10.88
C HIS A 74 4.22 -2.70 -11.76
N GLY A 75 3.05 -3.24 -12.11
CA GLY A 75 2.00 -2.44 -12.74
C GLY A 75 1.35 -1.47 -11.76
N THR A 76 0.98 -0.29 -12.21
CA THR A 76 0.62 0.84 -11.33
C THR A 76 -0.69 0.67 -10.57
N ASP A 77 -1.68 -0.09 -11.10
CA ASP A 77 -3.05 -0.12 -10.53
C ASP A 77 -3.13 -0.71 -9.12
N THR A 78 -2.33 -1.71 -8.82
CA THR A 78 -2.29 -2.34 -7.49
C THR A 78 -0.94 -2.20 -6.78
N CYS A 79 -0.06 -1.32 -7.30
CA CYS A 79 1.27 -1.11 -6.72
C CYS A 79 1.22 -0.64 -5.26
N ALA A 80 0.27 0.24 -4.91
CA ALA A 80 0.06 0.71 -3.54
C ALA A 80 -0.35 -0.42 -2.58
N TYR A 81 -1.22 -1.35 -3.02
CA TYR A 81 -1.55 -2.56 -2.24
C TYR A 81 -0.33 -3.43 -2.03
N SER A 82 0.44 -3.68 -3.08
CA SER A 82 1.65 -4.50 -3.01
C SER A 82 2.74 -3.88 -2.13
N ALA A 83 2.90 -2.55 -2.18
CA ALA A 83 3.82 -1.82 -1.31
C ALA A 83 3.42 -1.96 0.16
N ALA A 84 2.14 -1.78 0.48
CA ALA A 84 1.60 -1.97 1.82
C ALA A 84 1.72 -3.43 2.30
N ALA A 85 1.54 -4.40 1.40
CA ALA A 85 1.70 -5.82 1.71
C ALA A 85 3.15 -6.16 2.06
N LEU A 86 4.11 -5.72 1.25
CA LEU A 86 5.53 -5.94 1.51
C LEU A 86 5.99 -5.24 2.80
N ASP A 87 5.57 -3.99 3.03
CA ASP A 87 5.86 -3.26 4.27
C ASP A 87 5.35 -4.00 5.51
N THR A 88 4.19 -4.64 5.40
CA THR A 88 3.55 -5.37 6.51
C THR A 88 4.11 -6.80 6.69
N MET A 89 4.49 -7.47 5.60
CA MET A 89 5.00 -8.85 5.61
C MET A 89 6.49 -8.94 5.97
N LEU A 90 7.26 -7.90 5.61
CA LEU A 90 8.70 -7.84 5.88
C LEU A 90 8.94 -7.08 7.20
N THR A 91 9.14 -7.81 8.27
CA THR A 91 9.48 -7.21 9.57
C THR A 91 10.95 -6.79 9.57
N ASN A 92 11.22 -5.52 9.82
CA ASN A 92 12.57 -4.96 9.93
C ASN A 92 13.48 -5.39 8.75
N PRO A 93 13.11 -5.02 7.50
CA PRO A 93 13.94 -5.32 6.33
C PRO A 93 15.33 -4.70 6.52
N LYS A 94 16.38 -5.39 6.11
CA LYS A 94 17.78 -4.98 6.33
C LYS A 94 18.34 -4.13 5.20
N VAL A 95 17.57 -3.97 4.15
CA VAL A 95 17.89 -3.13 2.99
C VAL A 95 16.63 -2.43 2.50
N PRO A 96 16.73 -1.36 1.72
CA PRO A 96 15.59 -0.77 1.04
C PRO A 96 14.94 -1.74 0.06
N VAL A 97 13.62 -1.84 0.08
CA VAL A 97 12.79 -2.55 -0.91
C VAL A 97 11.94 -1.51 -1.61
N VAL A 98 12.22 -1.27 -2.88
CA VAL A 98 11.63 -0.16 -3.64
C VAL A 98 10.78 -0.70 -4.77
N LEU A 99 9.47 -0.42 -4.73
CA LEU A 99 8.57 -0.71 -5.83
C LEU A 99 8.54 0.49 -6.79
N THR A 100 8.38 0.20 -8.08
CA THR A 100 8.19 1.22 -9.13
C THR A 100 7.39 0.64 -10.29
N GLY A 101 7.02 1.49 -11.23
CA GLY A 101 6.28 1.14 -12.43
C GLY A 101 6.31 2.29 -13.43
N SER A 102 5.45 2.23 -14.45
CA SER A 102 5.27 3.34 -15.38
C SER A 102 3.83 3.45 -15.85
N GLN A 103 3.46 4.64 -16.29
CA GLN A 103 2.16 4.90 -16.93
C GLN A 103 2.18 4.50 -18.41
N LEU A 104 3.36 4.54 -19.05
CA LEU A 104 3.54 4.11 -20.43
C LEU A 104 4.48 2.89 -20.50
N PRO A 105 4.34 2.02 -21.54
CA PRO A 105 5.26 0.93 -21.80
C PRO A 105 6.72 1.41 -21.95
N ALA A 106 7.66 0.63 -21.43
CA ALA A 106 9.08 1.01 -21.45
C ALA A 106 9.67 1.23 -22.86
N GLY A 107 9.07 0.65 -23.90
CA GLY A 107 9.49 0.81 -25.30
C GLY A 107 8.96 2.07 -26.00
N GLU A 108 8.11 2.86 -25.38
CA GLU A 108 7.55 4.08 -25.98
C GLU A 108 8.49 5.28 -25.81
N ALA A 109 8.49 6.19 -26.80
CA ALA A 109 9.46 7.31 -26.86
C ALA A 109 9.32 8.29 -25.68
N ASP A 110 8.10 8.53 -25.19
CA ASP A 110 7.81 9.46 -24.11
C ASP A 110 7.51 8.74 -22.78
N SER A 111 7.97 7.48 -22.65
CA SER A 111 7.73 6.66 -21.46
C SER A 111 8.45 7.19 -20.23
N ASP A 112 7.73 7.18 -19.11
CA ASP A 112 8.25 7.46 -17.77
C ASP A 112 9.03 6.29 -17.16
N ALA A 113 9.08 5.13 -17.84
CA ALA A 113 9.65 3.89 -17.30
C ALA A 113 11.14 4.01 -16.98
N ALA A 114 11.95 4.55 -17.90
CA ALA A 114 13.40 4.68 -17.69
C ALA A 114 13.71 5.58 -16.50
N HIS A 115 12.99 6.71 -16.38
CA HIS A 115 13.13 7.64 -15.27
C HIS A 115 12.74 6.98 -13.94
N ASN A 116 11.58 6.35 -13.88
CA ASN A 116 11.08 5.72 -12.65
C ASN A 116 11.95 4.54 -12.19
N ILE A 117 12.46 3.72 -13.13
CA ILE A 117 13.37 2.63 -12.79
C ILE A 117 14.70 3.19 -12.26
N HIS A 118 15.29 4.18 -12.94
CA HIS A 118 16.52 4.83 -12.49
C HIS A 118 16.36 5.39 -11.07
N ASP A 119 15.27 6.09 -10.82
CA ASP A 119 14.95 6.66 -9.50
C ASP A 119 14.76 5.58 -8.43
N ALA A 120 14.12 4.45 -8.79
CA ALA A 120 13.98 3.33 -7.88
C ALA A 120 15.34 2.72 -7.49
N PHE A 121 16.29 2.63 -8.43
CA PHE A 121 17.65 2.18 -8.12
C PHE A 121 18.42 3.20 -7.27
N LEU A 122 18.26 4.50 -7.52
CA LEU A 122 18.83 5.54 -6.64
C LEU A 122 18.29 5.42 -5.22
N ALA A 123 16.98 5.19 -5.07
CA ALA A 123 16.36 4.97 -3.77
C ALA A 123 16.87 3.67 -3.12
N ALA A 124 16.98 2.57 -3.87
CA ALA A 124 17.50 1.30 -3.35
C ALA A 124 18.97 1.38 -2.91
N CYS A 125 19.78 2.24 -3.54
CA CYS A 125 21.19 2.44 -3.18
C CYS A 125 21.37 3.42 -2.00
N GLY A 126 20.41 4.32 -1.73
CA GLY A 126 20.64 5.43 -0.80
C GLY A 126 19.59 5.65 0.27
N ALA A 127 18.41 5.02 0.20
CA ALA A 127 17.40 5.13 1.24
C ALA A 127 17.77 4.29 2.48
N PRO A 128 17.27 4.64 3.67
CA PRO A 128 17.29 3.75 4.83
C PRO A 128 16.54 2.44 4.56
N GLU A 129 16.78 1.44 5.42
CA GLU A 129 16.04 0.18 5.41
C GLU A 129 14.52 0.45 5.52
N GLY A 130 13.73 -0.26 4.72
CA GLY A 130 12.27 -0.06 4.68
C GLY A 130 11.67 -0.44 3.34
N VAL A 131 10.35 -0.31 3.21
CA VAL A 131 9.63 -0.54 1.96
C VAL A 131 9.13 0.80 1.41
N TYR A 132 9.40 1.05 0.14
CA TYR A 132 9.11 2.32 -0.52
C TYR A 132 8.45 2.09 -1.88
N LEU A 133 7.75 3.11 -2.35
CA LEU A 133 7.33 3.26 -3.74
C LEU A 133 8.03 4.50 -4.30
N ALA A 134 8.82 4.33 -5.35
CA ALA A 134 9.48 5.42 -6.08
C ALA A 134 8.75 5.68 -7.40
N PHE A 135 8.29 6.91 -7.61
CA PHE A 135 7.55 7.28 -8.82
C PHE A 135 7.59 8.79 -9.04
N ASP A 136 7.84 9.21 -10.27
CA ASP A 136 7.86 10.63 -10.67
C ASP A 136 8.73 11.51 -9.74
N GLY A 137 9.96 11.06 -9.46
CA GLY A 137 10.92 11.78 -8.61
C GLY A 137 10.58 11.79 -7.11
N ARG A 138 9.58 11.03 -6.67
CA ARG A 138 9.13 10.97 -5.27
C ARG A 138 9.36 9.59 -4.68
N VAL A 139 9.78 9.55 -3.42
CA VAL A 139 9.92 8.31 -2.64
C VAL A 139 8.87 8.33 -1.54
N ILE A 140 8.00 7.34 -1.54
CA ILE A 140 6.84 7.23 -0.65
C ILE A 140 7.02 5.99 0.23
N HIS A 141 6.72 6.07 1.52
CA HIS A 141 6.65 4.87 2.37
C HIS A 141 5.52 3.93 1.93
N GLY A 142 5.74 2.62 1.94
CA GLY A 142 4.82 1.63 1.40
C GLY A 142 3.38 1.67 1.95
N LEU A 143 3.20 2.01 3.23
CA LEU A 143 1.88 2.11 3.86
C LEU A 143 1.08 3.36 3.48
N TRP A 144 1.72 4.40 2.95
CA TRP A 144 1.07 5.70 2.68
C TRP A 144 0.96 6.05 1.21
N ALA A 145 1.32 5.12 0.32
CA ALA A 145 1.16 5.30 -1.11
C ALA A 145 -0.31 5.12 -1.53
N THR A 146 -0.80 6.00 -2.39
CA THR A 146 -2.10 5.86 -3.08
C THR A 146 -1.99 6.33 -4.52
N LYS A 147 -2.63 5.60 -5.46
CA LYS A 147 -2.72 6.00 -6.87
C LYS A 147 -3.88 6.97 -7.06
N ILE A 148 -3.56 8.19 -7.53
CA ILE A 148 -4.56 9.27 -7.71
C ILE A 148 -4.83 9.62 -9.18
N ARG A 149 -4.04 9.08 -10.13
CA ARG A 149 -4.20 9.35 -11.57
C ARG A 149 -4.16 8.08 -12.38
N THR A 150 -4.98 8.03 -13.40
CA THR A 150 -5.00 6.93 -14.37
C THR A 150 -4.03 7.12 -15.54
N MET A 151 -3.71 8.38 -15.89
CA MET A 151 -2.93 8.73 -17.08
C MET A 151 -1.72 9.63 -16.79
N GLY A 152 -1.83 10.55 -15.82
CA GLY A 152 -0.75 11.50 -15.51
C GLY A 152 0.45 10.80 -14.87
N PHE A 153 1.66 11.31 -15.12
CA PHE A 153 2.90 10.73 -14.60
C PHE A 153 3.05 10.91 -13.10
N ASP A 154 2.51 12.00 -12.52
CA ASP A 154 2.41 12.23 -11.07
C ASP A 154 1.31 11.32 -10.45
N ALA A 155 1.40 10.01 -10.71
CA ALA A 155 0.32 9.06 -10.46
C ALA A 155 0.12 8.68 -8.99
N PHE A 156 1.16 8.81 -8.16
CA PHE A 156 1.11 8.44 -6.74
C PHE A 156 1.39 9.61 -5.82
N VAL A 157 0.74 9.60 -4.67
CA VAL A 157 0.98 10.56 -3.58
C VAL A 157 1.20 9.84 -2.27
N SER A 158 1.93 10.50 -1.36
CA SER A 158 1.99 10.11 0.05
C SER A 158 0.80 10.69 0.79
N VAL A 159 -0.03 9.84 1.36
CA VAL A 159 -1.26 10.25 2.08
C VAL A 159 -0.97 10.27 3.58
N ASN A 160 -1.30 11.39 4.23
CA ASN A 160 -1.17 11.59 5.69
C ASN A 160 0.25 11.36 6.26
N CYS A 161 1.26 11.29 5.40
CA CYS A 161 2.66 11.15 5.77
C CYS A 161 3.52 11.95 4.80
N PRO A 162 4.55 12.67 5.24
CA PRO A 162 5.50 13.31 4.33
C PRO A 162 6.13 12.29 3.36
N TYR A 163 6.53 12.75 2.18
CA TYR A 163 7.37 11.93 1.32
C TYR A 163 8.62 11.46 2.09
N ALA A 164 9.00 10.21 1.92
CA ALA A 164 10.25 9.69 2.49
C ALA A 164 11.47 10.38 1.89
N GLY A 165 11.38 10.77 0.62
CA GLY A 165 12.42 11.50 -0.09
C GLY A 165 11.95 12.02 -1.44
N LYS A 166 12.82 12.79 -2.06
CA LYS A 166 12.68 13.29 -3.44
C LYS A 166 13.93 12.97 -4.22
N ILE A 167 13.77 12.73 -5.52
CA ILE A 167 14.87 12.54 -6.46
C ILE A 167 14.79 13.65 -7.50
N ALA A 168 15.85 14.41 -7.62
CA ALA A 168 15.98 15.47 -8.60
C ALA A 168 17.44 15.57 -9.05
N ASP A 169 17.65 15.86 -10.34
CA ASP A 169 18.97 15.97 -10.94
C ASP A 169 19.88 14.75 -10.67
N GLY A 170 19.28 13.53 -10.66
CA GLY A 170 19.98 12.28 -10.39
C GLY A 170 20.47 12.13 -8.94
N LYS A 171 19.89 12.86 -7.99
CA LYS A 171 20.25 12.79 -6.57
C LYS A 171 19.06 12.50 -5.69
N LEU A 172 19.23 11.53 -4.81
CA LEU A 172 18.27 11.22 -3.75
C LEU A 172 18.45 12.17 -2.57
N MET A 173 17.37 12.78 -2.14
CA MET A 173 17.28 13.61 -0.93
C MET A 173 16.24 13.00 0.00
N MET A 174 16.69 12.27 1.03
CA MET A 174 15.82 11.70 2.05
C MET A 174 15.43 12.75 3.09
N GLN A 175 14.17 12.71 3.57
CA GLN A 175 13.73 13.56 4.68
C GLN A 175 14.22 13.00 6.02
N GLU A 176 14.60 13.88 6.96
CA GLU A 176 15.14 13.48 8.27
C GLU A 176 14.16 12.67 9.11
N THR A 177 12.85 12.91 8.97
CA THR A 177 11.78 12.14 9.67
C THR A 177 11.75 10.67 9.29
N ALA A 178 12.30 10.30 8.12
CA ALA A 178 12.44 8.91 7.71
C ALA A 178 13.45 8.14 8.58
N LYS A 179 14.43 8.81 9.20
CA LYS A 179 15.46 8.18 10.04
C LYS A 179 14.97 7.83 11.45
N GLU A 180 13.99 8.56 11.99
CA GLU A 180 13.54 8.34 13.39
C GLU A 180 12.71 7.05 13.55
N LYS A 181 11.98 6.61 12.54
CA LYS A 181 11.23 5.33 12.59
C LYS A 181 12.15 4.11 12.58
N THR A 182 13.36 4.23 12.03
CA THR A 182 14.35 3.14 11.95
C THR A 182 15.04 2.82 13.28
N VAL A 183 15.16 3.78 14.19
CA VAL A 183 15.90 3.58 15.47
C VAL A 183 15.16 2.65 16.44
N ALA A 184 13.83 2.65 16.45
CA ALA A 184 13.03 1.77 17.32
C ALA A 184 13.04 0.30 16.85
N ALA A 185 13.34 0.03 15.58
CA ALA A 185 13.33 -1.31 14.99
C ALA A 185 14.66 -2.07 15.15
N ALA A 186 15.74 -1.42 15.59
CA ALA A 186 17.09 -1.99 15.62
C ALA A 186 17.25 -3.25 16.50
N THR A 187 16.30 -3.55 17.38
CA THR A 187 16.33 -4.72 18.28
C THR A 187 15.51 -5.89 17.79
N VAL A 188 14.73 -5.73 16.72
CA VAL A 188 13.86 -6.78 16.17
C VAL A 188 14.60 -7.52 15.07
N GLU A 189 14.59 -8.85 15.11
CA GLU A 189 15.18 -9.68 14.05
C GLU A 189 14.41 -9.51 12.74
N SER A 190 15.14 -9.50 11.62
CA SER A 190 14.52 -9.44 10.30
C SER A 190 13.77 -10.74 10.00
N ALA A 191 12.53 -10.65 9.59
CA ALA A 191 11.67 -11.78 9.32
C ALA A 191 10.68 -11.52 8.20
N VAL A 192 10.18 -12.57 7.59
CA VAL A 192 9.07 -12.54 6.65
C VAL A 192 7.89 -13.37 7.18
N ASP A 193 6.72 -12.74 7.28
CA ASP A 193 5.49 -13.42 7.68
C ASP A 193 4.39 -13.14 6.65
N VAL A 194 4.14 -14.14 5.81
CA VAL A 194 3.21 -14.06 4.67
C VAL A 194 1.80 -14.56 4.97
N ARG A 195 1.50 -14.85 6.24
CA ARG A 195 0.16 -15.30 6.64
C ARG A 195 -0.86 -14.20 6.40
N LEU A 196 -1.94 -14.54 5.74
CA LEU A 196 -3.08 -13.65 5.47
C LEU A 196 -4.37 -14.45 5.32
N ASP A 197 -5.49 -13.74 5.43
CA ASP A 197 -6.83 -14.22 5.10
C ASP A 197 -7.48 -13.26 4.11
N SER A 198 -7.72 -13.71 2.90
CA SER A 198 -8.29 -12.89 1.82
C SER A 198 -9.81 -12.65 1.95
N LYS A 199 -10.48 -13.23 2.95
CA LYS A 199 -11.92 -13.08 3.21
C LYS A 199 -12.25 -11.71 3.85
N VAL A 200 -11.84 -10.63 3.17
CA VAL A 200 -12.10 -9.23 3.54
C VAL A 200 -12.87 -8.55 2.41
N ALA A 201 -14.01 -7.93 2.73
CA ALA A 201 -14.80 -7.15 1.80
C ALA A 201 -14.62 -5.64 2.04
N VAL A 202 -14.66 -4.85 0.98
CA VAL A 202 -14.60 -3.38 1.05
C VAL A 202 -15.93 -2.80 0.58
N PHE A 203 -16.50 -1.88 1.35
CA PHE A 203 -17.71 -1.16 0.97
C PHE A 203 -17.50 0.35 1.04
N LYS A 204 -17.60 1.00 -0.11
CA LYS A 204 -17.75 2.45 -0.17
C LYS A 204 -19.18 2.83 0.18
N LEU A 205 -19.37 3.52 1.29
CA LEU A 205 -20.70 3.96 1.72
C LEU A 205 -21.21 5.07 0.79
N ILE A 206 -22.46 4.95 0.35
CA ILE A 206 -23.14 5.94 -0.47
C ILE A 206 -24.48 6.32 0.17
N PRO A 207 -25.03 7.52 -0.10
CA PRO A 207 -26.43 7.82 0.24
C PRO A 207 -27.35 6.79 -0.42
N GLY A 208 -28.14 6.07 0.40
CA GLY A 208 -28.97 4.96 -0.08
C GLY A 208 -28.36 3.57 0.08
N PHE A 209 -27.17 3.43 0.66
CA PHE A 209 -26.54 2.13 0.93
C PHE A 209 -27.49 1.22 1.73
N ASP A 210 -27.70 -0.01 1.27
CA ASP A 210 -28.62 -0.97 1.89
C ASP A 210 -27.89 -1.79 2.96
N PRO A 211 -28.35 -1.77 4.23
CA PRO A 211 -27.76 -2.59 5.30
C PRO A 211 -27.70 -4.10 4.99
N VAL A 212 -28.59 -4.61 4.16
CA VAL A 212 -28.62 -6.04 3.74
C VAL A 212 -27.30 -6.45 3.09
N LEU A 213 -26.60 -5.55 2.40
CA LEU A 213 -25.27 -5.84 1.80
C LEU A 213 -24.26 -6.23 2.87
N LEU A 214 -24.26 -5.56 4.03
CA LEU A 214 -23.38 -5.92 5.15
C LEU A 214 -23.79 -7.24 5.81
N GLU A 215 -25.08 -7.53 5.86
CA GLU A 215 -25.55 -8.81 6.40
C GLU A 215 -25.17 -9.99 5.51
N THR A 216 -25.19 -9.79 4.19
CA THR A 216 -24.89 -10.83 3.21
C THR A 216 -23.44 -11.34 3.34
N VAL A 217 -22.46 -10.48 3.63
CA VAL A 217 -21.05 -10.93 3.76
C VAL A 217 -20.83 -11.87 4.94
N VAL A 218 -21.67 -11.77 6.00
CA VAL A 218 -21.66 -12.73 7.11
C VAL A 218 -22.02 -14.13 6.62
N ASP A 219 -23.07 -14.22 5.82
CA ASP A 219 -23.60 -15.49 5.31
C ASP A 219 -22.66 -16.09 4.23
N LEU A 220 -21.88 -15.26 3.53
CA LEU A 220 -20.87 -15.68 2.58
C LEU A 220 -19.55 -16.11 3.23
N GLY A 221 -19.43 -16.07 4.55
CA GLY A 221 -18.24 -16.51 5.28
C GLY A 221 -17.04 -15.60 5.14
N TYR A 222 -17.26 -14.28 5.06
CA TYR A 222 -16.20 -13.30 5.20
C TYR A 222 -15.81 -13.13 6.66
N HIS A 223 -14.52 -12.77 6.89
CA HIS A 223 -13.97 -12.60 8.24
C HIS A 223 -13.69 -11.13 8.57
N GLY A 224 -13.54 -10.30 7.55
CA GLY A 224 -13.31 -8.86 7.71
C GLY A 224 -14.14 -7.99 6.76
N VAL A 225 -14.42 -6.77 7.21
CA VAL A 225 -15.05 -5.72 6.40
C VAL A 225 -14.29 -4.41 6.63
N VAL A 226 -13.96 -3.74 5.55
CA VAL A 226 -13.46 -2.37 5.54
C VAL A 226 -14.56 -1.46 4.98
N LEU A 227 -14.94 -0.44 5.76
CA LEU A 227 -15.93 0.56 5.37
C LEU A 227 -15.21 1.87 4.97
N GLU A 228 -15.36 2.29 3.73
CA GLU A 228 -15.03 3.66 3.32
C GLU A 228 -16.18 4.59 3.72
N ALA A 229 -16.03 5.22 4.89
CA ALA A 229 -17.04 6.04 5.54
C ALA A 229 -16.99 7.51 5.06
N TYR A 230 -17.94 8.33 5.52
CA TYR A 230 -18.00 9.74 5.17
C TYR A 230 -17.15 10.61 6.08
N GLY A 231 -16.47 11.61 5.52
CA GLY A 231 -15.68 12.58 6.29
C GLY A 231 -14.73 11.88 7.27
N CYS A 232 -14.70 12.29 8.52
CA CYS A 232 -13.82 11.69 9.55
C CYS A 232 -14.22 10.26 9.99
N GLY A 233 -15.13 9.57 9.28
CA GLY A 233 -15.57 8.23 9.63
C GLY A 233 -17.07 8.16 9.99
N GLY A 234 -17.88 9.05 9.41
CA GLY A 234 -19.34 9.04 9.60
C GLY A 234 -19.99 7.80 9.01
N ILE A 235 -20.76 7.06 9.83
CA ILE A 235 -21.55 5.88 9.43
C ILE A 235 -23.02 6.17 9.72
N THR A 236 -23.87 5.99 8.70
CA THR A 236 -25.29 6.34 8.83
C THR A 236 -26.01 5.53 9.90
N ASN A 237 -26.76 6.23 10.78
CA ASN A 237 -27.57 5.65 11.85
C ASN A 237 -29.04 6.07 11.76
N TYR A 238 -29.47 6.59 10.59
CA TYR A 238 -30.83 7.08 10.35
C TYR A 238 -31.44 6.43 9.10
N ARG A 239 -32.71 6.06 9.13
CA ARG A 239 -33.46 5.32 8.09
C ARG A 239 -32.78 3.98 7.71
N ARG A 240 -31.84 3.98 6.77
CA ARG A 240 -30.99 2.82 6.45
C ARG A 240 -29.84 2.73 7.44
N ASN A 241 -30.21 2.49 8.72
CA ASN A 241 -29.25 2.43 9.82
C ASN A 241 -28.33 1.22 9.67
N LEU A 242 -27.01 1.43 9.55
CA LEU A 242 -26.02 0.37 9.38
C LEU A 242 -25.57 -0.25 10.70
N LEU A 243 -25.83 0.40 11.85
CA LEU A 243 -25.33 -0.04 13.15
C LEU A 243 -25.80 -1.46 13.54
N PRO A 244 -27.08 -1.87 13.33
CA PRO A 244 -27.50 -3.23 13.63
C PRO A 244 -26.78 -4.30 12.81
N ALA A 245 -26.52 -4.04 11.51
CA ALA A 245 -25.76 -4.95 10.67
C ALA A 245 -24.29 -5.05 11.10
N ILE A 246 -23.68 -3.93 11.45
CA ILE A 246 -22.30 -3.86 12.01
C ILE A 246 -22.22 -4.63 13.32
N GLU A 247 -23.18 -4.43 14.24
CA GLU A 247 -23.25 -5.15 15.50
C GLU A 247 -23.35 -6.67 15.29
N LYS A 248 -24.20 -7.10 14.35
CA LYS A 248 -24.34 -8.51 13.95
C LYS A 248 -23.00 -9.09 13.43
N MET A 249 -22.28 -8.38 12.55
CA MET A 249 -20.98 -8.80 12.07
C MET A 249 -19.98 -8.98 13.22
N ILE A 250 -19.89 -8.00 14.10
CA ILE A 250 -18.95 -8.01 15.23
C ILE A 250 -19.28 -9.15 16.23
N HIS A 251 -20.57 -9.39 16.51
CA HIS A 251 -21.02 -10.52 17.34
C HIS A 251 -20.72 -11.88 16.70
N LYS A 252 -20.64 -11.96 15.37
CA LYS A 252 -20.23 -13.16 14.65
C LYS A 252 -18.70 -13.34 14.58
N GLY A 253 -17.93 -12.45 15.22
CA GLY A 253 -16.48 -12.52 15.29
C GLY A 253 -15.76 -11.84 14.13
N MET A 254 -16.48 -11.17 13.23
CA MET A 254 -15.85 -10.45 12.12
C MET A 254 -15.10 -9.21 12.62
N VAL A 255 -14.02 -8.89 11.95
CA VAL A 255 -13.31 -7.60 12.08
C VAL A 255 -14.00 -6.58 11.19
N VAL A 256 -14.44 -5.46 11.78
CA VAL A 256 -14.97 -4.31 11.02
C VAL A 256 -14.04 -3.12 11.24
N ALA A 257 -13.39 -2.67 10.20
CA ALA A 257 -12.55 -1.49 10.21
C ALA A 257 -13.19 -0.39 9.35
N ALA A 258 -12.87 0.86 9.65
CA ALA A 258 -13.37 2.00 8.89
C ALA A 258 -12.23 2.94 8.50
N THR A 259 -12.24 3.35 7.25
CA THR A 259 -11.44 4.45 6.70
C THR A 259 -12.37 5.55 6.16
N THR A 260 -11.83 6.56 5.53
CA THR A 260 -12.59 7.66 4.94
C THR A 260 -12.51 7.64 3.41
N GLN A 261 -13.55 8.17 2.76
CA GLN A 261 -13.56 8.42 1.31
C GLN A 261 -12.74 9.66 0.91
N SER A 262 -12.35 10.48 1.89
CA SER A 262 -11.48 11.63 1.68
C SER A 262 -10.03 11.16 1.63
N THR A 263 -9.26 11.63 0.67
CA THR A 263 -7.87 11.18 0.49
C THR A 263 -6.99 11.56 1.67
N PHE A 264 -7.19 12.74 2.26
CA PHE A 264 -6.34 13.27 3.33
C PHE A 264 -7.11 13.41 4.64
N ASP A 265 -6.37 13.65 5.74
CA ASP A 265 -6.80 13.90 7.11
C ASP A 265 -7.25 12.66 7.89
N GLY A 266 -7.25 11.48 7.27
CA GLY A 266 -7.49 10.21 7.95
C GLY A 266 -8.89 9.99 8.49
N CYS A 267 -9.07 8.91 9.26
CA CYS A 267 -10.34 8.46 9.83
C CYS A 267 -10.28 8.47 11.37
N ASP A 268 -11.09 9.32 12.00
CA ASP A 268 -11.24 9.41 13.45
C ASP A 268 -12.71 9.34 13.85
N LEU A 269 -13.17 8.16 14.22
CA LEU A 269 -14.55 7.90 14.62
C LEU A 269 -14.99 8.63 15.90
N SER A 270 -14.06 9.25 16.63
CA SER A 270 -14.38 9.93 17.89
C SER A 270 -14.94 11.35 17.72
N GLN A 271 -14.85 11.93 16.51
CA GLN A 271 -15.15 13.33 16.26
C GLN A 271 -16.67 13.63 16.25
N TYR A 272 -17.50 12.73 15.73
CA TYR A 272 -18.92 12.94 15.55
C TYR A 272 -19.75 11.79 16.09
N GLU A 273 -20.97 12.08 16.56
CA GLU A 273 -21.90 11.10 17.14
C GLU A 273 -22.06 9.85 16.25
N VAL A 274 -22.18 10.03 14.94
CA VAL A 274 -22.36 8.94 13.96
C VAL A 274 -21.15 8.00 13.89
N GLY A 275 -19.94 8.49 14.14
CA GLY A 275 -18.73 7.69 14.27
C GLY A 275 -18.60 7.05 15.65
N VAL A 276 -18.85 7.84 16.71
CA VAL A 276 -18.77 7.36 18.11
C VAL A 276 -19.67 6.15 18.37
N ARG A 277 -20.85 6.11 17.76
CA ARG A 277 -21.77 4.96 17.88
C ARG A 277 -21.14 3.69 17.27
N ALA A 278 -20.52 3.80 16.11
CA ALA A 278 -19.83 2.68 15.47
C ALA A 278 -18.58 2.25 16.27
N LEU A 279 -17.82 3.21 16.79
CA LEU A 279 -16.66 2.95 17.66
C LEU A 279 -17.07 2.15 18.91
N LYS A 280 -18.19 2.51 19.55
CA LYS A 280 -18.72 1.78 20.71
C LYS A 280 -19.15 0.34 20.41
N LEU A 281 -19.53 0.02 19.19
CA LEU A 281 -19.80 -1.34 18.74
C LEU A 281 -18.51 -2.15 18.53
N GLY A 282 -17.35 -1.48 18.40
CA GLY A 282 -16.05 -2.10 18.19
C GLY A 282 -15.57 -2.03 16.74
N VAL A 283 -16.03 -1.04 15.96
CA VAL A 283 -15.43 -0.69 14.67
C VAL A 283 -14.05 -0.08 14.93
N ILE A 284 -13.05 -0.55 14.20
CA ILE A 284 -11.65 -0.12 14.32
C ILE A 284 -11.40 1.02 13.33
N PRO A 285 -11.08 2.25 13.77
CA PRO A 285 -10.73 3.33 12.85
C PRO A 285 -9.33 3.11 12.24
N ALA A 286 -9.19 3.42 10.95
CA ALA A 286 -7.93 3.32 10.22
C ALA A 286 -6.88 4.37 10.65
N GLY A 287 -7.31 5.44 11.32
CA GLY A 287 -6.43 6.58 11.55
C GLY A 287 -5.92 7.15 10.22
N ASP A 288 -4.62 7.18 10.05
CA ASP A 288 -3.95 7.80 8.90
C ASP A 288 -3.69 6.85 7.73
N LEU A 289 -4.01 5.56 7.87
CA LEU A 289 -3.78 4.56 6.83
C LEU A 289 -4.63 4.85 5.58
N THR A 290 -4.05 4.58 4.42
CA THR A 290 -4.79 4.56 3.16
C THR A 290 -5.79 3.39 3.15
N THR A 291 -6.77 3.41 2.25
CA THR A 291 -7.67 2.26 2.04
C THR A 291 -6.87 1.01 1.69
N GLU A 292 -5.89 1.13 0.79
CA GLU A 292 -5.04 0.03 0.36
C GLU A 292 -4.30 -0.61 1.54
N ALA A 293 -3.65 0.22 2.36
CA ALA A 293 -2.93 -0.26 3.54
C ALA A 293 -3.88 -0.90 4.57
N LEU A 294 -5.05 -0.31 4.83
CA LEU A 294 -6.01 -0.87 5.77
C LEU A 294 -6.55 -2.24 5.32
N VAL A 295 -6.88 -2.38 4.04
CA VAL A 295 -7.37 -3.64 3.47
C VAL A 295 -6.32 -4.74 3.61
N VAL A 296 -5.09 -4.46 3.17
CA VAL A 296 -3.96 -5.39 3.25
C VAL A 296 -3.66 -5.78 4.70
N ARG A 297 -3.55 -4.80 5.59
CA ARG A 297 -3.28 -5.04 7.01
C ARG A 297 -4.41 -5.83 7.68
N THR A 298 -5.66 -5.62 7.28
CA THR A 298 -6.81 -6.41 7.79
C THR A 298 -6.70 -7.86 7.34
N MET A 299 -6.37 -8.14 6.08
CA MET A 299 -6.13 -9.50 5.59
C MET A 299 -4.99 -10.18 6.34
N ILE A 300 -3.87 -9.49 6.54
CA ILE A 300 -2.69 -10.01 7.24
C ILE A 300 -3.01 -10.23 8.74
N ALA A 301 -3.70 -9.30 9.37
CA ALA A 301 -4.10 -9.43 10.77
C ALA A 301 -4.97 -10.67 11.00
N LEU A 302 -5.96 -10.89 10.15
CA LEU A 302 -6.83 -12.08 10.20
C LEU A 302 -6.07 -13.39 9.96
N GLY A 303 -5.02 -13.36 9.13
CA GLY A 303 -4.17 -14.54 8.92
C GLY A 303 -3.18 -14.82 10.06
N ARG A 304 -2.84 -13.79 10.86
CA ARG A 304 -1.85 -13.90 11.94
C ARG A 304 -2.46 -14.20 13.30
N TRP A 305 -3.58 -13.58 13.63
CA TRP A 305 -4.18 -13.62 14.96
C TRP A 305 -5.65 -14.06 14.94
N THR A 306 -6.06 -14.73 15.99
CA THR A 306 -7.45 -15.10 16.28
C THR A 306 -8.06 -14.22 17.38
N ASP A 307 -7.21 -13.64 18.25
CA ASP A 307 -7.68 -12.72 19.29
C ASP A 307 -7.95 -11.34 18.68
N LYS A 308 -9.17 -10.86 18.90
CA LYS A 308 -9.60 -9.55 18.40
C LYS A 308 -8.76 -8.39 18.95
N LYS A 309 -8.24 -8.51 20.18
CA LYS A 309 -7.41 -7.48 20.80
C LYS A 309 -6.06 -7.35 20.08
N ASP A 310 -5.47 -8.49 19.67
CA ASP A 310 -4.21 -8.48 18.93
C ASP A 310 -4.41 -7.88 17.53
N ILE A 311 -5.53 -8.23 16.87
CA ILE A 311 -5.90 -7.65 15.57
C ILE A 311 -6.11 -6.14 15.70
N GLU A 312 -6.86 -5.69 16.71
CA GLU A 312 -7.11 -4.27 16.95
C GLU A 312 -5.80 -3.53 17.28
N ALA A 313 -4.95 -4.08 18.15
CA ALA A 313 -3.65 -3.51 18.48
C ALA A 313 -2.77 -3.37 17.25
N PHE A 314 -2.73 -4.39 16.39
CA PHE A 314 -1.96 -4.35 15.15
C PHE A 314 -2.52 -3.31 14.17
N LEU A 315 -3.82 -3.22 13.96
CA LEU A 315 -4.42 -2.25 13.06
C LEU A 315 -4.26 -0.80 13.55
N ARG A 316 -4.16 -0.58 14.87
CA ARG A 316 -3.94 0.74 15.50
C ARG A 316 -2.47 1.07 15.78
N GLY A 317 -1.59 0.07 15.84
CA GLY A 317 -0.26 0.18 16.49
C GLY A 317 0.78 1.07 15.79
N ASP A 318 0.60 1.37 14.50
CA ASP A 318 1.54 2.19 13.73
C ASP A 318 0.99 3.60 13.44
N MET A 319 -0.10 3.97 14.10
CA MET A 319 -0.74 5.26 13.87
C MET A 319 -0.12 6.31 14.77
N SER A 320 0.91 6.97 14.26
CA SER A 320 1.28 8.29 14.78
C SER A 320 0.17 9.27 14.44
N PRO A 321 -0.26 10.13 15.37
CA PRO A 321 -1.18 11.21 15.03
C PRO A 321 -0.58 12.02 13.88
N VAL A 322 -1.37 12.28 12.83
CA VAL A 322 -0.97 13.22 11.78
C VAL A 322 -0.71 14.55 12.46
N ASP A 323 0.46 15.11 12.22
CA ASP A 323 0.69 16.51 12.54
C ASP A 323 -0.12 17.37 11.55
N ARG A 324 -1.36 17.66 11.94
CA ARG A 324 -2.29 18.47 11.16
C ARG A 324 -1.84 19.94 11.03
N SER A 325 -0.75 20.32 11.66
CA SER A 325 -0.13 21.64 11.48
C SER A 325 0.68 21.74 10.18
N VAL A 326 1.01 20.60 9.55
CA VAL A 326 1.72 20.56 8.28
C VAL A 326 0.74 20.89 7.15
N PRO A 327 0.98 21.95 6.36
CA PRO A 327 0.09 22.31 5.26
C PRO A 327 -0.02 21.19 4.22
N LEU A 328 -1.19 21.01 3.61
CA LEU A 328 -1.43 20.06 2.54
C LEU A 328 -0.41 20.17 1.39
N THR A 329 0.06 21.38 1.12
CA THR A 329 1.11 21.68 0.13
C THR A 329 2.43 20.97 0.43
N ALA A 330 2.76 20.70 1.68
CA ALA A 330 3.96 19.93 2.05
C ALA A 330 3.86 18.44 1.68
N PHE A 331 2.66 17.94 1.39
CA PHE A 331 2.45 16.57 0.92
C PHE A 331 2.34 16.47 -0.61
N ILE A 332 2.15 17.59 -1.30
CA ILE A 332 1.87 17.64 -2.75
C ILE A 332 3.05 18.26 -3.53
N GLU A 333 3.86 19.12 -2.93
CA GLU A 333 5.08 19.70 -3.50
C GLU A 333 6.32 18.83 -3.25
#